data_10d2edaed78164fca40ec9fd7ff1937f
#
_entry.id   10d2edaed78164fca40ec9fd7ff1937f
#
_cell.length_a   1.000
_cell.length_b   1.000
_cell.length_c   1.000
_cell.angle_alpha   90.00
_cell.angle_beta   90.00
_cell.angle_gamma   90.00
#
_symmetry.space_group_name_H-M   'P 1'
#
loop_
_entity.id
_entity.type
_entity.pdbx_description
1 polymer ?
#
loop_
_entity_poly.entity_id
_entity_poly.type
_entity_poly.pdbx_seq_one_letter_code
_entity_poly.pdbx_strand_id
1 'polypeptide(L)'
;MLLVRTFLLAFILILCSSCAGKSGDEPRYVYVSESDIADGRLARIDGGHDEDCLSRRMPDAEFVTFKNASEFIVALNVGKCDAGIADRKDAEILLAVCDELRLLNPDTAETDDFYIIVHKRKLPGGSADSTGQGLFEKTMYRIERSLLSDSYWLLICRGLLNTVIIFVFGLLLSLILAVSMVYLEYQPRMRKVFDLLHYIVKTIRDLPSIVLIFFFYYVVFASVPVSGIIVCIISLGVYFTKAFYDIFTVHLSLIDPRQHQAAHMLGLTGWKKYRLIILPQAVKPMLPLLSATSKSLLRSTSYAGYIAQLDLIKVTEIIRNQTYEVLVPLLLVSIIFLLLSWAIREGIFKLYSIVFAND
;
A
#
# COMPACT_ATOMS: atom_id res chain seq x y z
N MET A 1 -20.75 -9.80 0.72
CA MET A 1 -20.90 -9.29 2.09
C MET A 1 -20.33 -10.23 3.15
N LEU A 2 -20.64 -11.54 3.13
CA LEU A 2 -20.15 -12.49 4.14
C LEU A 2 -18.62 -12.60 4.18
N LEU A 3 -17.95 -12.70 3.03
CA LEU A 3 -16.47 -12.80 2.90
C LEU A 3 -15.73 -11.56 3.43
N VAL A 4 -16.26 -10.36 3.24
CA VAL A 4 -15.68 -9.12 3.79
C VAL A 4 -15.83 -9.07 5.30
N ARG A 5 -16.96 -9.53 5.83
CA ARG A 5 -17.22 -9.65 7.29
C ARG A 5 -16.30 -10.70 7.94
N THR A 6 -16.12 -11.86 7.32
CA THR A 6 -15.23 -12.91 7.84
C THR A 6 -13.77 -12.50 7.76
N PHE A 7 -13.36 -11.78 6.71
CA PHE A 7 -12.00 -11.26 6.59
C PHE A 7 -11.72 -10.15 7.62
N LEU A 8 -12.68 -9.26 7.85
CA LEU A 8 -12.57 -8.21 8.88
C LEU A 8 -12.50 -8.82 10.29
N LEU A 9 -13.32 -9.85 10.58
CA LEU A 9 -13.29 -10.58 11.85
C LEU A 9 -11.99 -11.38 12.02
N ALA A 10 -11.52 -12.09 10.99
CA ALA A 10 -10.26 -12.81 11.03
C ALA A 10 -9.06 -11.86 11.20
N PHE A 11 -9.11 -10.69 10.56
CA PHE A 11 -8.08 -9.68 10.68
C PHE A 11 -8.04 -9.03 12.07
N ILE A 12 -9.20 -8.76 12.66
CA ILE A 12 -9.32 -8.30 14.06
C ILE A 12 -8.80 -9.37 15.03
N LEU A 13 -9.09 -10.66 14.80
CA LEU A 13 -8.59 -11.77 15.60
C LEU A 13 -7.07 -11.94 15.50
N ILE A 14 -6.48 -11.77 14.31
CA ILE A 14 -5.02 -11.80 14.11
C ILE A 14 -4.37 -10.62 14.82
N LEU A 15 -4.99 -9.45 14.84
CA LEU A 15 -4.51 -8.29 15.58
C LEU A 15 -4.54 -8.51 17.11
N CYS A 16 -5.59 -9.17 17.61
CA CYS A 16 -5.67 -9.53 19.03
C CYS A 16 -4.65 -10.61 19.42
N SER A 17 -4.34 -11.57 18.53
CA SER A 17 -3.35 -12.62 18.81
C SER A 17 -1.91 -12.18 18.67
N SER A 18 -1.63 -11.13 17.87
CA SER A 18 -0.28 -10.55 17.72
C SER A 18 0.18 -9.76 18.96
N CYS A 19 -0.77 -9.38 19.85
CA CYS A 19 -0.44 -8.75 21.14
C CYS A 19 -0.07 -9.73 22.26
N ALA A 20 -0.21 -11.05 22.03
CA ALA A 20 0.21 -12.07 22.97
C ALA A 20 1.65 -12.53 22.66
N GLY A 21 2.62 -11.64 22.85
CA GLY A 21 4.04 -11.95 22.73
C GLY A 21 4.48 -12.92 23.84
N LYS A 22 5.17 -13.99 23.45
CA LYS A 22 5.80 -14.95 24.35
C LYS A 22 6.77 -14.24 25.30
N SER A 23 6.52 -14.30 26.59
CA SER A 23 7.46 -13.94 27.63
C SER A 23 8.57 -15.00 27.71
N GLY A 24 9.74 -14.72 27.15
CA GLY A 24 10.95 -15.45 27.51
C GLY A 24 11.50 -14.90 28.82
N ASP A 25 11.83 -15.77 29.79
CA ASP A 25 12.51 -15.40 31.01
C ASP A 25 13.97 -15.00 30.70
N GLU A 26 14.19 -13.69 30.46
CA GLU A 26 15.53 -13.09 30.51
C GLU A 26 15.75 -12.43 31.87
N PRO A 27 17.02 -12.37 32.37
CA PRO A 27 17.33 -11.77 33.66
C PRO A 27 16.89 -10.31 33.67
N ARG A 28 16.02 -9.94 34.63
CA ARG A 28 15.47 -8.60 34.77
C ARG A 28 16.52 -7.69 35.40
N TYR A 29 17.23 -6.93 34.60
CA TYR A 29 17.99 -5.78 35.10
C TYR A 29 17.00 -4.67 35.50
N VAL A 30 17.12 -4.17 36.69
CA VAL A 30 16.31 -3.05 37.20
C VAL A 30 17.19 -1.80 37.21
N TYR A 31 16.84 -0.83 36.35
CA TYR A 31 17.54 0.44 36.25
C TYR A 31 16.87 1.47 37.19
N VAL A 32 17.65 2.08 38.05
CA VAL A 32 17.20 3.11 39.04
C VAL A 32 17.76 4.48 38.66
N SER A 33 18.93 4.52 38.01
CA SER A 33 19.65 5.76 37.70
C SER A 33 20.36 5.66 36.33
N GLU A 34 20.85 6.79 35.84
CA GLU A 34 21.65 6.86 34.61
C GLU A 34 22.96 6.05 34.72
N SER A 35 23.52 5.91 35.93
CA SER A 35 24.73 5.12 36.16
C SER A 35 24.52 3.63 35.85
N ASP A 36 23.30 3.14 35.94
CA ASP A 36 22.99 1.71 35.70
C ASP A 36 22.99 1.34 34.20
N ILE A 37 22.95 2.36 33.34
CA ILE A 37 22.93 2.20 31.88
C ILE A 37 24.18 2.77 31.19
N ALA A 38 25.13 3.33 31.99
CA ALA A 38 26.34 3.99 31.49
C ALA A 38 27.23 3.07 30.64
N ASP A 39 27.24 1.75 30.92
CA ASP A 39 27.99 0.73 30.22
C ASP A 39 27.12 -0.04 29.20
N GLY A 40 25.88 0.39 28.98
CA GLY A 40 24.86 -0.30 28.17
C GLY A 40 24.89 0.09 26.71
N ARG A 41 24.14 -0.70 25.90
CA ARG A 41 23.85 -0.35 24.52
C ARG A 41 22.68 0.60 24.44
N LEU A 42 22.94 1.82 23.97
CA LEU A 42 21.98 2.89 23.86
C LEU A 42 21.49 3.08 22.43
N ALA A 43 20.15 3.00 22.25
CA ALA A 43 19.53 3.28 20.95
C ALA A 43 19.38 4.79 20.76
N ARG A 44 19.63 5.29 19.54
CA ARG A 44 19.32 6.68 19.14
C ARG A 44 18.69 6.70 17.75
N ILE A 45 17.96 7.79 17.44
CA ILE A 45 17.39 8.03 16.11
C ILE A 45 18.36 8.93 15.32
N ASP A 46 18.58 8.60 14.05
CA ASP A 46 19.44 9.37 13.15
C ASP A 46 18.88 10.80 12.94
N GLY A 47 19.75 11.82 13.09
CA GLY A 47 19.36 13.24 12.98
C GLY A 47 18.99 13.94 14.30
N GLY A 48 19.00 13.25 15.44
CA GLY A 48 18.89 13.84 16.77
C GLY A 48 20.25 14.33 17.32
N HIS A 49 20.19 15.18 18.34
CA HIS A 49 21.24 16.00 18.96
C HIS A 49 22.70 15.50 18.98
N ASP A 50 23.59 16.47 19.18
CA ASP A 50 25.06 16.43 19.20
C ASP A 50 25.65 15.17 19.85
N GLU A 51 26.33 14.36 19.04
CA GLU A 51 27.15 13.22 19.45
C GLU A 51 28.15 13.61 20.54
N ASP A 52 28.67 14.83 20.49
CA ASP A 52 29.65 15.36 21.43
C ASP A 52 29.11 15.54 22.86
N CYS A 53 27.84 15.86 23.02
CA CYS A 53 27.20 16.03 24.33
C CYS A 53 26.94 14.69 25.00
N LEU A 54 26.44 13.71 24.25
CA LEU A 54 26.12 12.36 24.73
C LEU A 54 27.40 11.56 25.08
N SER A 55 28.41 11.63 24.23
CA SER A 55 29.71 10.96 24.44
C SER A 55 30.47 11.51 25.66
N ARG A 56 30.28 12.78 26.00
CA ARG A 56 30.88 13.36 27.22
C ARG A 56 30.17 12.90 28.50
N ARG A 57 28.86 12.65 28.42
CA ARG A 57 28.04 12.27 29.61
C ARG A 57 28.09 10.77 29.87
N MET A 58 28.20 9.96 28.81
CA MET A 58 28.25 8.49 28.86
C MET A 58 29.39 7.96 27.99
N PRO A 59 30.64 8.08 28.41
CA PRO A 59 31.82 7.75 27.61
C PRO A 59 31.98 6.24 27.34
N ASP A 60 31.42 5.39 28.18
CA ASP A 60 31.54 3.93 28.10
C ASP A 60 30.34 3.26 27.44
N ALA A 61 29.31 4.03 27.00
CA ALA A 61 28.14 3.52 26.37
C ALA A 61 28.34 3.22 24.86
N GLU A 62 27.79 2.10 24.38
CA GLU A 62 27.78 1.74 22.97
C GLU A 62 26.51 2.32 22.30
N PHE A 63 26.68 3.30 21.39
CA PHE A 63 25.56 3.93 20.70
C PHE A 63 25.19 3.17 19.41
N VAL A 64 23.93 2.75 19.30
CA VAL A 64 23.37 2.12 18.10
C VAL A 64 22.38 3.07 17.45
N THR A 65 22.68 3.55 16.26
CA THR A 65 21.86 4.50 15.51
C THR A 65 20.84 3.78 14.64
N PHE A 66 19.57 4.20 14.74
CA PHE A 66 18.46 3.71 13.95
C PHE A 66 17.93 4.82 13.04
N LYS A 67 17.60 4.46 11.78
CA LYS A 67 17.07 5.42 10.79
C LYS A 67 15.61 5.79 11.05
N ASN A 68 14.88 4.92 11.75
CA ASN A 68 13.44 5.07 11.96
C ASN A 68 13.10 4.79 13.43
N ALA A 69 12.16 5.55 13.98
CA ALA A 69 11.66 5.30 15.32
C ALA A 69 10.97 3.93 15.50
N SER A 70 10.44 3.35 14.42
CA SER A 70 9.90 1.98 14.47
C SER A 70 10.99 0.94 14.77
N GLU A 71 12.18 1.07 14.16
CA GLU A 71 13.33 0.21 14.44
C GLU A 71 13.86 0.44 15.85
N PHE A 72 13.88 1.69 16.30
CA PHE A 72 14.25 2.09 17.65
C PHE A 72 13.33 1.45 18.70
N ILE A 73 12.00 1.54 18.53
CA ILE A 73 11.01 0.91 19.42
C ILE A 73 11.19 -0.62 19.44
N VAL A 74 11.35 -1.24 18.28
CA VAL A 74 11.57 -2.69 18.17
C VAL A 74 12.86 -3.09 18.88
N ALA A 75 13.95 -2.33 18.73
CA ALA A 75 15.23 -2.62 19.39
C ALA A 75 15.12 -2.58 20.93
N LEU A 76 14.37 -1.62 21.47
CA LEU A 76 14.09 -1.53 22.90
C LEU A 76 13.19 -2.67 23.41
N ASN A 77 12.14 -3.00 22.63
CA ASN A 77 11.19 -4.05 23.02
C ASN A 77 11.78 -5.47 22.94
N VAL A 78 12.67 -5.71 21.98
CA VAL A 78 13.36 -7.00 21.81
C VAL A 78 14.58 -7.13 22.72
N GLY A 79 14.98 -6.03 23.41
CA GLY A 79 16.14 -6.05 24.32
C GLY A 79 17.50 -5.99 23.58
N LYS A 80 17.52 -5.55 22.32
CA LYS A 80 18.78 -5.30 21.58
C LYS A 80 19.55 -4.11 22.15
N CYS A 81 18.84 -3.14 22.69
CA CYS A 81 19.38 -1.98 23.37
C CYS A 81 18.83 -1.89 24.79
N ASP A 82 19.62 -1.36 25.69
CA ASP A 82 19.29 -1.29 27.12
C ASP A 82 18.40 -0.07 27.43
N ALA A 83 18.68 1.05 26.79
CA ALA A 83 17.86 2.25 26.85
C ALA A 83 17.87 2.96 25.50
N GLY A 84 17.00 3.94 25.32
CA GLY A 84 16.95 4.80 24.15
C GLY A 84 17.10 6.26 24.55
N ILE A 85 17.72 7.05 23.67
CA ILE A 85 17.87 8.49 23.80
C ILE A 85 17.08 9.16 22.70
N ALA A 86 16.23 10.10 23.06
CA ALA A 86 15.39 10.84 22.12
C ALA A 86 15.21 12.30 22.57
N ASP A 87 15.01 13.19 21.62
CA ASP A 87 14.65 14.58 21.89
C ASP A 87 13.30 14.68 22.59
N ARG A 88 13.02 15.80 23.23
CA ARG A 88 11.78 16.03 23.95
C ARG A 88 10.55 15.71 23.10
N LYS A 89 10.52 16.19 21.86
CA LYS A 89 9.38 15.97 20.94
C LYS A 89 9.22 14.49 20.58
N ASP A 90 10.33 13.82 20.26
CA ASP A 90 10.32 12.42 19.88
C ASP A 90 10.01 11.53 21.08
N ALA A 91 10.54 11.88 22.28
CA ALA A 91 10.25 11.17 23.52
C ALA A 91 8.75 11.22 23.88
N GLU A 92 8.13 12.40 23.82
CA GLU A 92 6.69 12.57 24.06
C GLU A 92 5.86 11.71 23.07
N ILE A 93 6.30 11.66 21.81
CA ILE A 93 5.68 10.83 20.77
C ILE A 93 5.86 9.33 21.06
N LEU A 94 7.08 8.91 21.36
CA LEU A 94 7.40 7.51 21.63
C LEU A 94 6.66 6.98 22.87
N LEU A 95 6.58 7.77 23.93
CA LEU A 95 5.87 7.44 25.17
C LEU A 95 4.36 7.38 24.97
N ALA A 96 3.81 8.21 24.06
CA ALA A 96 2.39 8.19 23.74
C ALA A 96 1.99 7.01 22.85
N VAL A 97 2.92 6.52 22.02
CA VAL A 97 2.70 5.39 21.11
C VAL A 97 2.95 4.04 21.79
N CYS A 98 3.95 3.97 22.69
CA CYS A 98 4.39 2.74 23.34
C CYS A 98 4.16 2.81 24.86
N ASP A 99 3.13 2.16 25.35
CA ASP A 99 2.81 2.06 26.79
C ASP A 99 3.87 1.30 27.62
N GLU A 100 4.74 0.58 26.95
CA GLU A 100 5.80 -0.21 27.57
C GLU A 100 7.07 0.59 27.83
N LEU A 101 7.15 1.81 27.28
CA LEU A 101 8.28 2.71 27.47
C LEU A 101 8.00 3.73 28.59
N ARG A 102 9.03 4.12 29.32
CA ARG A 102 9.00 5.15 30.39
C ARG A 102 10.27 5.96 30.36
N LEU A 103 10.20 7.17 30.89
CA LEU A 103 11.39 7.96 31.22
C LEU A 103 12.09 7.36 32.43
N LEU A 104 13.42 7.29 32.39
CA LEU A 104 14.23 6.80 33.49
C LEU A 104 14.19 7.81 34.66
N ASN A 105 14.39 9.11 34.35
CA ASN A 105 14.40 10.19 35.33
C ASN A 105 13.49 11.33 34.89
N PRO A 106 12.18 11.32 35.26
CA PRO A 106 11.26 12.38 34.88
C PRO A 106 11.58 13.74 35.50
N ASP A 107 12.20 13.76 36.68
CA ASP A 107 12.47 14.99 37.45
C ASP A 107 13.66 15.80 36.90
N THR A 108 14.59 15.18 36.19
CA THR A 108 15.73 15.85 35.53
C THR A 108 15.43 16.28 34.10
N ALA A 109 14.31 15.87 33.56
CA ALA A 109 13.88 16.11 32.20
C ALA A 109 13.55 17.57 31.88
N GLU A 110 13.43 18.46 32.89
CA GLU A 110 13.16 19.88 32.63
C GLU A 110 14.43 20.68 32.28
N THR A 111 15.60 20.14 32.55
CA THR A 111 16.90 20.84 32.34
C THR A 111 17.73 20.28 31.19
N ASP A 112 17.38 19.14 30.67
CA ASP A 112 18.15 18.44 29.64
C ASP A 112 17.50 18.51 28.29
N ASP A 113 18.31 18.64 27.21
CA ASP A 113 17.87 18.68 25.82
C ASP A 113 17.43 17.30 25.27
N PHE A 114 17.64 16.23 26.04
CA PHE A 114 17.29 14.87 25.66
C PHE A 114 16.69 14.06 26.83
N TYR A 115 15.93 13.02 26.45
CA TYR A 115 15.26 12.11 27.39
C TYR A 115 15.82 10.70 27.27
N ILE A 116 16.01 10.03 28.39
CA ILE A 116 16.39 8.61 28.45
C ILE A 116 15.13 7.79 28.61
N ILE A 117 14.87 6.94 27.62
CA ILE A 117 13.69 6.09 27.54
C ILE A 117 14.10 4.65 27.81
N VAL A 118 13.45 3.99 28.76
CA VAL A 118 13.67 2.58 29.08
C VAL A 118 12.37 1.79 29.00
N HIS A 119 12.51 0.47 28.82
CA HIS A 119 11.36 -0.41 28.85
C HIS A 119 10.81 -0.52 30.28
N LYS A 120 9.49 -0.44 30.47
CA LYS A 120 8.80 -0.48 31.76
C LYS A 120 9.22 -1.67 32.62
N ARG A 121 9.57 -2.80 32.03
CA ARG A 121 10.04 -4.01 32.73
C ARG A 121 11.40 -3.81 33.45
N LYS A 122 12.15 -2.80 33.05
CA LYS A 122 13.48 -2.51 33.56
C LYS A 122 13.44 -1.46 34.71
N LEU A 123 12.26 -0.94 35.06
CA LEU A 123 12.10 0.04 36.18
C LEU A 123 11.71 -0.65 37.49
N PRO A 124 12.16 -0.14 38.64
CA PRO A 124 11.72 -0.63 39.97
C PRO A 124 10.20 -0.47 40.10
N GLY A 125 9.49 -1.52 40.49
CA GLY A 125 8.04 -1.52 40.66
C GLY A 125 7.24 -1.73 39.38
N GLY A 126 7.90 -2.06 38.27
CA GLY A 126 7.27 -2.33 36.96
C GLY A 126 6.45 -3.62 36.89
N SER A 127 5.64 -3.93 37.93
CA SER A 127 4.52 -4.84 37.77
C SER A 127 3.49 -4.20 36.87
N ALA A 128 2.96 -5.00 35.97
CA ALA A 128 1.98 -4.61 34.96
C ALA A 128 0.66 -4.13 35.59
N ASP A 129 0.67 -2.94 36.17
CA ASP A 129 -0.54 -2.19 36.46
C ASP A 129 -0.94 -1.46 35.17
N SER A 130 -1.65 -2.20 34.36
CA SER A 130 -2.54 -1.63 33.36
C SER A 130 -3.58 -0.80 34.13
N THR A 131 -3.28 0.47 34.39
CA THR A 131 -4.32 1.45 34.63
C THR A 131 -5.28 1.37 33.49
N GLY A 132 -6.54 1.04 33.79
CA GLY A 132 -7.60 0.62 32.89
C GLY A 132 -8.08 1.64 31.86
N GLN A 133 -7.16 2.19 31.07
CA GLN A 133 -7.52 2.79 29.80
C GLN A 133 -7.81 1.65 28.81
N GLY A 134 -9.10 1.46 28.50
CA GLY A 134 -9.53 0.36 27.66
C GLY A 134 -8.81 0.36 26.31
N LEU A 135 -8.56 -0.82 25.76
CA LEU A 135 -8.01 -0.99 24.40
C LEU A 135 -8.69 -0.07 23.36
N PHE A 136 -9.96 0.26 23.59
CA PHE A 136 -10.75 1.16 22.76
C PHE A 136 -10.25 2.62 22.84
N GLU A 137 -9.97 3.12 24.03
CA GLU A 137 -9.52 4.51 24.26
C GLU A 137 -8.12 4.74 23.68
N LYS A 138 -7.22 3.77 23.84
CA LYS A 138 -5.87 3.78 23.23
C LYS A 138 -5.93 3.74 21.69
N THR A 139 -6.83 2.91 21.14
CA THR A 139 -7.00 2.82 19.67
C THR A 139 -7.61 4.11 19.12
N MET A 140 -8.55 4.71 19.86
CA MET A 140 -9.18 5.97 19.47
C MET A 140 -8.18 7.13 19.46
N TYR A 141 -7.33 7.25 20.49
CA TYR A 141 -6.25 8.22 20.55
C TYR A 141 -5.24 8.06 19.38
N ARG A 142 -4.88 6.83 19.04
CA ARG A 142 -4.02 6.54 17.86
C ARG A 142 -4.66 6.94 16.54
N ILE A 143 -5.97 6.69 16.40
CA ILE A 143 -6.76 7.09 15.22
C ILE A 143 -6.82 8.61 15.13
N GLU A 144 -7.15 9.28 16.21
CA GLU A 144 -7.26 10.73 16.26
C GLU A 144 -5.95 11.41 15.87
N ARG A 145 -4.85 10.95 16.41
CA ARG A 145 -3.51 11.48 16.12
C ARG A 145 -3.03 11.21 14.70
N SER A 146 -3.32 10.02 14.15
CA SER A 146 -2.83 9.60 12.83
C SER A 146 -3.71 10.06 11.67
N LEU A 147 -5.00 10.35 11.91
CA LEU A 147 -5.96 10.61 10.86
C LEU A 147 -6.64 11.98 10.95
N LEU A 148 -6.88 12.50 12.17
CA LEU A 148 -7.65 13.72 12.39
C LEU A 148 -6.81 15.00 12.42
N SER A 149 -5.48 14.91 12.35
CA SER A 149 -4.67 16.07 12.08
C SER A 149 -5.01 16.62 10.69
N ASP A 150 -5.39 17.89 10.59
CA ASP A 150 -5.95 18.53 9.39
C ASP A 150 -5.11 18.35 8.12
N SER A 151 -3.78 18.20 8.25
CA SER A 151 -2.87 18.00 7.14
C SER A 151 -2.88 16.58 6.57
N TYR A 152 -3.10 15.54 7.39
CA TYR A 152 -3.05 14.14 6.93
C TYR A 152 -4.27 13.74 6.13
N TRP A 153 -5.45 14.25 6.48
CA TRP A 153 -6.66 13.99 5.72
C TRP A 153 -6.55 14.50 4.27
N LEU A 154 -6.02 15.70 4.10
CA LEU A 154 -5.78 16.27 2.76
C LEU A 154 -4.78 15.43 1.96
N LEU A 155 -3.74 14.92 2.65
CA LEU A 155 -2.72 14.05 2.05
C LEU A 155 -3.34 12.72 1.56
N ILE A 156 -4.18 12.10 2.39
CA ILE A 156 -4.91 10.86 2.06
C ILE A 156 -5.83 11.08 0.86
N CYS A 157 -6.59 12.19 0.84
CA CYS A 157 -7.47 12.53 -0.28
C CYS A 157 -6.68 12.75 -1.59
N ARG A 158 -5.53 13.41 -1.54
CA ARG A 158 -4.65 13.59 -2.71
C ARG A 158 -4.06 12.26 -3.19
N GLY A 159 -3.59 11.41 -2.28
CA GLY A 159 -3.08 10.09 -2.61
C GLY A 159 -4.17 9.20 -3.24
N LEU A 160 -5.38 9.23 -2.68
CA LEU A 160 -6.54 8.53 -3.23
C LEU A 160 -6.89 9.03 -4.64
N LEU A 161 -6.95 10.34 -4.82
CA LEU A 161 -7.24 10.95 -6.13
C LEU A 161 -6.23 10.52 -7.19
N ASN A 162 -4.93 10.59 -6.88
CA ASN A 162 -3.88 10.17 -7.79
C ASN A 162 -3.98 8.67 -8.12
N THR A 163 -4.22 7.82 -7.12
CA THR A 163 -4.43 6.38 -7.31
C THR A 163 -5.61 6.10 -8.25
N VAL A 164 -6.74 6.81 -8.07
CA VAL A 164 -7.92 6.67 -8.92
C VAL A 164 -7.66 7.21 -10.32
N ILE A 165 -6.96 8.33 -10.48
CA ILE A 165 -6.57 8.87 -11.79
C ILE A 165 -5.70 7.86 -12.55
N ILE A 166 -4.64 7.34 -11.94
CA ILE A 166 -3.76 6.35 -12.56
C ILE A 166 -4.56 5.11 -12.96
N PHE A 167 -5.43 4.64 -12.07
CA PHE A 167 -6.27 3.47 -12.32
C PHE A 167 -7.23 3.68 -13.51
N VAL A 168 -8.02 4.76 -13.49
CA VAL A 168 -9.06 5.00 -14.51
C VAL A 168 -8.42 5.23 -15.89
N PHE A 169 -7.43 6.09 -15.99
CA PHE A 169 -6.78 6.38 -17.27
C PHE A 169 -5.90 5.22 -17.76
N GLY A 170 -5.24 4.48 -16.85
CA GLY A 170 -4.51 3.26 -17.19
C GLY A 170 -5.44 2.14 -17.68
N LEU A 171 -6.61 1.98 -17.06
CA LEU A 171 -7.65 1.04 -17.49
C LEU A 171 -8.19 1.41 -18.88
N LEU A 172 -8.56 2.68 -19.08
CA LEU A 172 -9.06 3.16 -20.37
C LEU A 172 -8.03 2.94 -21.49
N LEU A 173 -6.77 3.32 -21.24
CA LEU A 173 -5.69 3.12 -22.21
C LEU A 173 -5.50 1.65 -22.53
N SER A 174 -5.45 0.77 -21.53
CA SER A 174 -5.28 -0.68 -21.76
C SER A 174 -6.45 -1.30 -22.52
N LEU A 175 -7.69 -0.86 -22.25
CA LEU A 175 -8.87 -1.33 -22.99
C LEU A 175 -8.86 -0.85 -24.46
N ILE A 176 -8.53 0.43 -24.69
CA ILE A 176 -8.43 0.99 -26.06
C ILE A 176 -7.37 0.22 -26.86
N LEU A 177 -6.19 0.01 -26.29
CA LEU A 177 -5.11 -0.72 -26.94
C LEU A 177 -5.50 -2.19 -27.18
N ALA A 178 -6.13 -2.85 -26.22
CA ALA A 178 -6.58 -4.24 -26.36
C ALA A 178 -7.63 -4.40 -27.47
N VAL A 179 -8.64 -3.53 -27.51
CA VAL A 179 -9.66 -3.52 -28.58
C VAL A 179 -9.03 -3.22 -29.94
N SER A 180 -8.07 -2.28 -29.99
CA SER A 180 -7.32 -1.99 -31.22
C SER A 180 -6.54 -3.21 -31.71
N MET A 181 -5.90 -3.96 -30.79
CA MET A 181 -5.21 -5.22 -31.16
C MET A 181 -6.17 -6.28 -31.68
N VAL A 182 -7.34 -6.47 -31.05
CA VAL A 182 -8.38 -7.38 -31.57
C VAL A 182 -8.80 -6.95 -32.96
N TYR A 183 -9.03 -5.65 -33.19
CA TYR A 183 -9.37 -5.16 -34.53
C TYR A 183 -8.28 -5.44 -35.56
N LEU A 184 -7.01 -5.20 -35.24
CA LEU A 184 -5.87 -5.47 -36.13
C LEU A 184 -5.72 -6.96 -36.47
N GLU A 185 -5.99 -7.85 -35.52
CA GLU A 185 -5.96 -9.31 -35.74
C GLU A 185 -6.90 -9.76 -36.84
N TYR A 186 -8.10 -9.16 -36.92
CA TYR A 186 -9.10 -9.49 -37.94
C TYR A 186 -8.87 -8.81 -39.31
N GLN A 187 -7.81 -7.95 -39.43
CA GLN A 187 -7.48 -7.24 -40.66
C GLN A 187 -6.34 -7.94 -41.42
N PRO A 188 -6.59 -8.68 -42.51
CA PRO A 188 -5.53 -9.42 -43.23
C PRO A 188 -4.39 -8.52 -43.72
N ARG A 189 -4.74 -7.25 -44.07
CA ARG A 189 -3.79 -6.27 -44.60
C ARG A 189 -2.79 -5.77 -43.53
N MET A 190 -3.16 -5.85 -42.28
CA MET A 190 -2.38 -5.33 -41.12
C MET A 190 -1.72 -6.46 -40.32
N ARG A 191 -1.72 -7.70 -40.82
CA ARG A 191 -1.23 -8.87 -40.09
C ARG A 191 0.19 -8.71 -39.55
N LYS A 192 1.10 -8.18 -40.38
CA LYS A 192 2.50 -7.95 -39.97
C LYS A 192 2.62 -6.96 -38.82
N VAL A 193 1.80 -5.90 -38.82
CA VAL A 193 1.76 -4.89 -37.73
C VAL A 193 1.20 -5.53 -36.46
N PHE A 194 0.15 -6.32 -36.60
CA PHE A 194 -0.41 -7.06 -35.47
C PHE A 194 0.63 -8.01 -34.85
N ASP A 195 1.30 -8.84 -35.67
CA ASP A 195 2.29 -9.81 -35.17
C ASP A 195 3.43 -9.12 -34.43
N LEU A 196 3.92 -7.98 -34.92
CA LEU A 196 4.95 -7.18 -34.24
C LEU A 196 4.44 -6.62 -32.90
N LEU A 197 3.27 -5.99 -32.90
CA LEU A 197 2.69 -5.42 -31.67
C LEU A 197 2.38 -6.51 -30.64
N HIS A 198 1.83 -7.63 -31.09
CA HIS A 198 1.54 -8.77 -30.22
C HIS A 198 2.80 -9.31 -29.56
N TYR A 199 3.90 -9.45 -30.31
CA TYR A 199 5.19 -9.88 -29.78
C TYR A 199 5.73 -8.89 -28.73
N ILE A 200 5.68 -7.58 -29.01
CA ILE A 200 6.13 -6.54 -28.09
C ILE A 200 5.32 -6.57 -26.78
N VAL A 201 3.99 -6.56 -26.89
CA VAL A 201 3.11 -6.52 -25.72
C VAL A 201 3.20 -7.82 -24.91
N LYS A 202 3.41 -8.97 -25.56
CA LYS A 202 3.66 -10.24 -24.91
C LYS A 202 4.97 -10.18 -24.08
N THR A 203 6.06 -9.73 -24.69
CA THR A 203 7.37 -9.61 -24.01
C THR A 203 7.30 -8.63 -22.83
N ILE A 204 6.59 -7.50 -22.99
CA ILE A 204 6.37 -6.54 -21.90
C ILE A 204 5.61 -7.18 -20.74
N ARG A 205 4.63 -8.03 -21.01
CA ARG A 205 3.83 -8.71 -19.98
C ARG A 205 4.64 -9.70 -19.14
N ASP A 206 5.71 -10.27 -19.70
CA ASP A 206 6.58 -11.22 -19.00
C ASP A 206 7.49 -10.52 -17.98
N LEU A 207 7.65 -9.18 -18.07
CA LEU A 207 8.38 -8.39 -17.08
C LEU A 207 7.52 -8.13 -15.82
N PRO A 208 8.12 -7.99 -14.63
CA PRO A 208 7.40 -7.43 -13.49
C PRO A 208 6.93 -6.00 -13.77
N SER A 209 5.66 -5.68 -13.44
CA SER A 209 5.08 -4.36 -13.74
C SER A 209 5.84 -3.19 -13.10
N ILE A 210 6.45 -3.39 -11.93
CA ILE A 210 7.30 -2.39 -11.26
C ILE A 210 8.55 -2.06 -12.09
N VAL A 211 9.19 -3.08 -12.68
CA VAL A 211 10.39 -2.90 -13.52
C VAL A 211 10.03 -2.09 -14.77
N LEU A 212 8.84 -2.36 -15.34
CA LEU A 212 8.37 -1.61 -16.49
C LEU A 212 8.14 -0.13 -16.16
N ILE A 213 7.55 0.19 -14.99
CA ILE A 213 7.37 1.57 -14.54
C ILE A 213 8.72 2.27 -14.42
N PHE A 214 9.74 1.63 -13.81
CA PHE A 214 11.09 2.18 -13.71
C PHE A 214 11.73 2.39 -15.07
N PHE A 215 11.58 1.42 -15.99
CA PHE A 215 12.12 1.53 -17.34
C PHE A 215 11.51 2.75 -18.08
N PHE A 216 10.20 2.90 -18.01
CA PHE A 216 9.54 4.07 -18.63
C PHE A 216 9.99 5.37 -17.98
N TYR A 217 10.07 5.42 -16.66
CA TYR A 217 10.40 6.65 -15.94
C TYR A 217 11.87 7.07 -16.12
N TYR A 218 12.82 6.14 -15.93
CA TYR A 218 14.25 6.43 -15.94
C TYR A 218 14.91 6.30 -17.30
N VAL A 219 14.29 5.63 -18.26
CA VAL A 219 14.90 5.41 -19.59
C VAL A 219 14.09 6.09 -20.68
N VAL A 220 12.81 5.78 -20.82
CA VAL A 220 12.00 6.29 -21.94
C VAL A 220 11.69 7.78 -21.78
N PHE A 221 11.30 8.21 -20.59
CA PHE A 221 10.93 9.58 -20.29
C PHE A 221 12.00 10.38 -19.53
N ALA A 222 13.23 9.85 -19.40
CA ALA A 222 14.31 10.51 -18.68
C ALA A 222 14.62 11.94 -19.14
N SER A 223 14.52 12.19 -20.45
CA SER A 223 14.84 13.49 -21.07
C SER A 223 13.61 14.39 -21.29
N VAL A 224 12.41 13.92 -20.93
CA VAL A 224 11.16 14.66 -21.17
C VAL A 224 10.54 15.04 -19.83
N PRO A 225 10.19 16.31 -19.58
CA PRO A 225 9.57 16.72 -18.32
C PRO A 225 8.10 16.29 -18.24
N VAL A 226 7.89 14.98 -18.07
CA VAL A 226 6.54 14.38 -17.95
C VAL A 226 6.25 14.06 -16.49
N SER A 227 5.04 14.34 -16.04
CA SER A 227 4.60 13.96 -14.69
C SER A 227 4.67 12.44 -14.52
N GLY A 228 5.20 11.97 -13.37
CA GLY A 228 5.26 10.55 -13.07
C GLY A 228 3.89 9.86 -13.06
N ILE A 229 2.80 10.60 -12.83
CA ILE A 229 1.42 10.07 -12.96
C ILE A 229 1.16 9.63 -14.41
N ILE A 230 1.54 10.43 -15.40
CA ILE A 230 1.38 10.11 -16.83
C ILE A 230 2.25 8.90 -17.20
N VAL A 231 3.48 8.84 -16.67
CA VAL A 231 4.36 7.68 -16.88
C VAL A 231 3.73 6.40 -16.33
N CYS A 232 3.14 6.45 -15.12
CA CYS A 232 2.40 5.32 -14.56
C CYS A 232 1.19 4.92 -15.41
N ILE A 233 0.42 5.88 -15.92
CA ILE A 233 -0.73 5.61 -16.80
C ILE A 233 -0.28 4.88 -18.06
N ILE A 234 0.77 5.36 -18.72
CA ILE A 234 1.28 4.78 -19.97
C ILE A 234 1.85 3.38 -19.71
N SER A 235 2.73 3.23 -18.72
CA SER A 235 3.38 1.96 -18.42
C SER A 235 2.39 0.87 -18.01
N LEU A 236 1.46 1.17 -17.10
CA LEU A 236 0.41 0.23 -16.69
C LEU A 236 -0.60 -0.02 -17.80
N GLY A 237 -0.97 1.00 -18.57
CA GLY A 237 -1.83 0.87 -19.72
C GLY A 237 -1.27 -0.13 -20.75
N VAL A 238 -0.01 0.01 -21.12
CA VAL A 238 0.68 -0.92 -22.03
C VAL A 238 0.82 -2.31 -21.42
N TYR A 239 1.20 -2.39 -20.14
CA TYR A 239 1.38 -3.66 -19.43
C TYR A 239 0.10 -4.52 -19.39
N PHE A 240 -1.05 -3.91 -19.12
CA PHE A 240 -2.32 -4.63 -19.00
C PHE A 240 -3.02 -4.87 -20.34
N THR A 241 -2.55 -4.26 -21.44
CA THR A 241 -3.09 -4.44 -22.80
C THR A 241 -3.19 -5.92 -23.17
N LYS A 242 -2.11 -6.70 -22.97
CA LYS A 242 -2.09 -8.14 -23.32
C LYS A 242 -3.13 -8.93 -22.53
N ALA A 243 -3.31 -8.66 -21.24
CA ALA A 243 -4.27 -9.36 -20.41
C ALA A 243 -5.72 -9.12 -20.87
N PHE A 244 -6.06 -7.87 -21.21
CA PHE A 244 -7.40 -7.55 -21.74
C PHE A 244 -7.59 -8.10 -23.16
N TYR A 245 -6.57 -8.02 -24.01
CA TYR A 245 -6.60 -8.63 -25.35
C TYR A 245 -6.89 -10.13 -25.27
N ASP A 246 -6.20 -10.88 -24.40
CA ASP A 246 -6.43 -12.31 -24.23
C ASP A 246 -7.85 -12.64 -23.77
N ILE A 247 -8.39 -11.85 -22.84
CA ILE A 247 -9.78 -12.00 -22.40
C ILE A 247 -10.74 -11.82 -23.58
N PHE A 248 -10.54 -10.80 -24.40
CA PHE A 248 -11.42 -10.54 -25.55
C PHE A 248 -11.32 -11.63 -26.60
N THR A 249 -10.12 -12.01 -27.02
CA THR A 249 -9.92 -13.01 -28.08
C THR A 249 -10.43 -14.39 -27.70
N VAL A 250 -10.13 -14.83 -26.46
CA VAL A 250 -10.61 -16.13 -25.97
C VAL A 250 -12.14 -16.19 -25.97
N HIS A 251 -12.81 -15.20 -25.42
CA HIS A 251 -14.27 -15.24 -25.31
C HIS A 251 -14.98 -15.00 -26.64
N LEU A 252 -14.39 -14.22 -27.55
CA LEU A 252 -14.93 -14.07 -28.89
C LEU A 252 -14.80 -15.38 -29.71
N SER A 253 -13.71 -16.13 -29.49
CA SER A 253 -13.52 -17.43 -30.20
C SER A 253 -14.42 -18.55 -29.64
N LEU A 254 -14.92 -18.43 -28.41
CA LEU A 254 -15.85 -19.40 -27.82
C LEU A 254 -17.28 -19.31 -28.35
N ILE A 255 -17.61 -18.26 -29.11
CA ILE A 255 -18.96 -18.11 -29.69
C ILE A 255 -19.13 -19.08 -30.84
N ASP A 256 -20.22 -19.87 -30.80
CA ASP A 256 -20.55 -20.84 -31.83
C ASP A 256 -20.59 -20.17 -33.22
N PRO A 257 -19.81 -20.67 -34.22
CA PRO A 257 -19.85 -20.16 -35.59
C PRO A 257 -21.26 -20.11 -36.20
N ARG A 258 -22.17 -20.96 -35.74
CA ARG A 258 -23.58 -20.96 -36.16
C ARG A 258 -24.30 -19.65 -35.83
N GLN A 259 -23.90 -18.97 -34.76
CA GLN A 259 -24.44 -17.64 -34.40
C GLN A 259 -24.10 -16.59 -35.45
N HIS A 260 -22.91 -16.67 -36.05
CA HIS A 260 -22.53 -15.81 -37.18
C HIS A 260 -23.36 -16.09 -38.43
N GLN A 261 -23.68 -17.35 -38.68
CA GLN A 261 -24.52 -17.76 -39.82
C GLN A 261 -25.99 -17.34 -39.61
N ALA A 262 -26.54 -17.58 -38.42
CA ALA A 262 -27.89 -17.15 -38.04
C ALA A 262 -28.06 -15.63 -38.18
N ALA A 263 -27.08 -14.84 -37.72
CA ALA A 263 -27.07 -13.39 -37.88
C ALA A 263 -27.12 -12.97 -39.37
N HIS A 264 -26.39 -13.68 -40.26
CA HIS A 264 -26.43 -13.42 -41.70
C HIS A 264 -27.80 -13.73 -42.30
N MET A 265 -28.45 -14.81 -41.88
CA MET A 265 -29.81 -15.16 -42.33
C MET A 265 -30.84 -14.11 -41.95
N LEU A 266 -30.63 -13.41 -40.84
CA LEU A 266 -31.44 -12.26 -40.36
C LEU A 266 -31.05 -10.95 -41.06
N GLY A 267 -30.16 -10.95 -42.05
CA GLY A 267 -29.70 -9.75 -42.76
C GLY A 267 -28.77 -8.85 -41.93
N LEU A 268 -28.31 -9.32 -40.76
CA LEU A 268 -27.39 -8.56 -39.91
C LEU A 268 -25.96 -8.73 -40.39
N THR A 269 -25.34 -7.63 -40.81
CA THR A 269 -23.95 -7.61 -41.31
C THR A 269 -23.10 -6.58 -40.52
N GLY A 270 -21.78 -6.77 -40.56
CA GLY A 270 -20.83 -5.82 -39.98
C GLY A 270 -21.08 -5.55 -38.48
N TRP A 271 -21.02 -4.25 -38.08
CA TRP A 271 -21.16 -3.83 -36.70
C TRP A 271 -22.50 -4.19 -36.04
N LYS A 272 -23.61 -4.19 -36.80
CA LYS A 272 -24.93 -4.57 -36.29
C LYS A 272 -24.95 -6.02 -35.78
N LYS A 273 -24.33 -6.95 -36.50
CA LYS A 273 -24.17 -8.34 -36.06
C LYS A 273 -23.42 -8.46 -34.74
N TYR A 274 -22.28 -7.77 -34.63
CA TYR A 274 -21.50 -7.81 -33.41
C TYR A 274 -22.25 -7.19 -32.23
N ARG A 275 -22.84 -6.01 -32.40
CA ARG A 275 -23.50 -5.28 -31.30
C ARG A 275 -24.72 -6.02 -30.77
N LEU A 276 -25.55 -6.61 -31.63
CA LEU A 276 -26.84 -7.16 -31.24
C LEU A 276 -26.76 -8.65 -30.86
N ILE A 277 -25.82 -9.42 -31.40
CA ILE A 277 -25.77 -10.87 -31.18
C ILE A 277 -24.47 -11.30 -30.48
N ILE A 278 -23.31 -10.93 -31.01
CA ILE A 278 -22.03 -11.47 -30.58
C ILE A 278 -21.57 -10.88 -29.26
N LEU A 279 -21.55 -9.54 -29.12
CA LEU A 279 -21.06 -8.86 -27.95
C LEU A 279 -21.83 -9.18 -26.66
N PRO A 280 -23.20 -9.19 -26.65
CA PRO A 280 -23.92 -9.52 -25.42
C PRO A 280 -23.59 -10.93 -24.92
N GLN A 281 -23.44 -11.89 -25.83
CA GLN A 281 -23.08 -13.27 -25.48
C GLN A 281 -21.63 -13.41 -25.02
N ALA A 282 -20.69 -12.68 -25.64
CA ALA A 282 -19.28 -12.72 -25.29
C ALA A 282 -18.97 -11.98 -23.99
N VAL A 283 -19.56 -10.81 -23.77
CA VAL A 283 -19.21 -9.94 -22.62
C VAL A 283 -19.63 -10.55 -21.29
N LYS A 284 -20.78 -11.19 -21.22
CA LYS A 284 -21.27 -11.79 -19.96
C LYS A 284 -20.26 -12.75 -19.29
N PRO A 285 -19.71 -13.76 -19.99
CA PRO A 285 -18.69 -14.63 -19.42
C PRO A 285 -17.32 -13.94 -19.20
N MET A 286 -17.02 -12.81 -19.86
CA MET A 286 -15.81 -12.02 -19.65
C MET A 286 -15.81 -11.27 -18.31
N LEU A 287 -16.98 -10.89 -17.75
CA LEU A 287 -17.10 -9.98 -16.61
C LEU A 287 -16.24 -10.38 -15.40
N PRO A 288 -16.19 -11.65 -14.97
CA PRO A 288 -15.36 -12.07 -13.84
C PRO A 288 -13.87 -11.80 -14.10
N LEU A 289 -13.38 -12.11 -15.31
CA LEU A 289 -11.98 -11.91 -15.70
C LEU A 289 -11.65 -10.43 -15.89
N LEU A 290 -12.53 -9.65 -16.50
CA LEU A 290 -12.39 -8.20 -16.61
C LEU A 290 -12.29 -7.57 -15.21
N SER A 291 -13.15 -7.98 -14.28
CA SER A 291 -13.11 -7.52 -12.88
C SER A 291 -11.79 -7.92 -12.19
N ALA A 292 -11.33 -9.15 -12.36
CA ALA A 292 -10.08 -9.63 -11.76
C ALA A 292 -8.86 -8.87 -12.31
N THR A 293 -8.79 -8.67 -13.62
CA THR A 293 -7.70 -7.93 -14.28
C THR A 293 -7.70 -6.46 -13.90
N SER A 294 -8.87 -5.81 -13.84
CA SER A 294 -9.00 -4.42 -13.38
C SER A 294 -8.54 -4.24 -11.93
N LYS A 295 -8.88 -5.18 -11.03
CA LYS A 295 -8.36 -5.17 -9.64
C LYS A 295 -6.85 -5.40 -9.59
N SER A 296 -6.29 -6.21 -10.51
CA SER A 296 -4.85 -6.39 -10.61
C SER A 296 -4.16 -5.09 -11.04
N LEU A 297 -4.74 -4.36 -12.00
CA LEU A 297 -4.28 -3.03 -12.40
C LEU A 297 -4.36 -2.05 -11.22
N LEU A 298 -5.47 -2.02 -10.47
CA LEU A 298 -5.59 -1.18 -9.27
C LEU A 298 -4.46 -1.46 -8.27
N ARG A 299 -4.15 -2.72 -7.99
CA ARG A 299 -3.03 -3.07 -7.10
C ARG A 299 -1.69 -2.59 -7.63
N SER A 300 -1.49 -2.64 -8.96
CA SER A 300 -0.24 -2.18 -9.58
C SER A 300 -0.07 -0.66 -9.53
N THR A 301 -1.13 0.14 -9.30
CA THR A 301 -0.99 1.59 -9.11
C THR A 301 -0.17 1.94 -7.87
N SER A 302 -0.12 1.03 -6.86
CA SER A 302 0.70 1.19 -5.66
C SER A 302 2.21 1.29 -5.93
N TYR A 303 2.65 0.92 -7.12
CA TYR A 303 4.05 1.08 -7.51
C TYR A 303 4.42 2.53 -7.89
N ALA A 304 3.44 3.43 -8.03
CA ALA A 304 3.69 4.84 -8.31
C ALA A 304 4.50 5.53 -7.19
N GLY A 305 4.35 5.09 -5.95
CA GLY A 305 5.11 5.59 -4.81
C GLY A 305 6.63 5.41 -4.96
N TYR A 306 7.10 4.39 -5.69
CA TYR A 306 8.52 4.14 -5.91
C TYR A 306 9.18 5.12 -6.90
N ILE A 307 8.40 5.84 -7.71
CA ILE A 307 8.89 6.95 -8.55
C ILE A 307 8.51 8.31 -7.96
N ALA A 308 8.44 8.38 -6.62
CA ALA A 308 8.15 9.59 -5.86
C ALA A 308 6.79 10.25 -6.18
N GLN A 309 5.84 9.49 -6.71
CA GLN A 309 4.47 9.98 -6.87
C GLN A 309 3.67 9.74 -5.60
N LEU A 310 2.86 10.73 -5.25
CA LEU A 310 1.99 10.66 -4.07
C LEU A 310 0.79 9.76 -4.37
N ASP A 311 0.91 8.48 -4.04
CA ASP A 311 -0.18 7.50 -4.04
C ASP A 311 -0.59 7.13 -2.62
N LEU A 312 -1.58 6.25 -2.47
CA LEU A 312 -2.05 5.81 -1.15
C LEU A 312 -0.96 5.12 -0.30
N ILE A 313 -0.07 4.35 -0.93
CA ILE A 313 1.02 3.66 -0.20
C ILE A 313 2.08 4.66 0.25
N LYS A 314 2.44 5.63 -0.61
CA LYS A 314 3.39 6.70 -0.25
C LYS A 314 2.86 7.59 0.87
N VAL A 315 1.57 7.89 0.86
CA VAL A 315 0.90 8.59 1.97
C VAL A 315 1.02 7.83 3.28
N THR A 316 0.81 6.50 3.25
CA THR A 316 1.00 5.65 4.44
C THR A 316 2.41 5.73 4.98
N GLU A 317 3.41 5.71 4.09
CA GLU A 317 4.82 5.85 4.45
C GLU A 317 5.12 7.21 5.10
N ILE A 318 4.58 8.30 4.54
CA ILE A 318 4.76 9.65 5.07
C ILE A 318 4.13 9.76 6.46
N ILE A 319 2.88 9.33 6.63
CA ILE A 319 2.18 9.37 7.92
C ILE A 319 2.94 8.52 8.95
N ARG A 320 3.36 7.31 8.59
CA ARG A 320 4.16 6.42 9.45
C ARG A 320 5.44 7.10 9.93
N ASN A 321 6.17 7.75 9.03
CA ASN A 321 7.44 8.40 9.38
C ASN A 321 7.25 9.63 10.26
N GLN A 322 6.11 10.30 10.21
CA GLN A 322 5.80 11.47 11.03
C GLN A 322 5.13 11.15 12.36
N THR A 323 4.31 10.10 12.40
CA THR A 323 3.54 9.72 13.60
C THR A 323 4.13 8.53 14.34
N TYR A 324 5.09 7.83 13.72
CA TYR A 324 5.65 6.55 14.18
C TYR A 324 4.60 5.43 14.33
N GLU A 325 3.36 5.68 13.88
CA GLU A 325 2.29 4.69 13.86
C GLU A 325 2.27 3.93 12.54
N VAL A 326 2.39 2.60 12.61
CA VAL A 326 2.38 1.73 11.44
C VAL A 326 0.98 1.16 11.19
N LEU A 327 0.30 0.75 12.28
CA LEU A 327 -0.90 -0.04 12.21
C LEU A 327 -2.08 0.74 11.60
N VAL A 328 -2.36 1.93 12.11
CA VAL A 328 -3.53 2.73 11.75
C VAL A 328 -3.52 3.17 10.29
N PRO A 329 -2.43 3.77 9.76
CA PRO A 329 -2.36 4.14 8.34
C PRO A 329 -2.44 2.93 7.40
N LEU A 330 -1.79 1.81 7.76
CA LEU A 330 -1.81 0.58 6.96
C LEU A 330 -3.21 -0.04 6.89
N LEU A 331 -3.92 -0.07 8.01
CA LEU A 331 -5.32 -0.52 8.07
C LEU A 331 -6.23 0.34 7.22
N LEU A 332 -6.12 1.67 7.36
CA LEU A 332 -6.91 2.61 6.58
C LEU A 332 -6.74 2.38 5.08
N VAL A 333 -5.49 2.33 4.61
CA VAL A 333 -5.20 2.12 3.18
C VAL A 333 -5.70 0.76 2.72
N SER A 334 -5.56 -0.30 3.54
CA SER A 334 -6.09 -1.63 3.22
C SER A 334 -7.61 -1.61 3.04
N ILE A 335 -8.33 -0.90 3.92
CA ILE A 335 -9.79 -0.73 3.81
C ILE A 335 -10.14 0.05 2.54
N ILE A 336 -9.41 1.12 2.21
CA ILE A 336 -9.64 1.90 0.99
C ILE A 336 -9.45 1.01 -0.25
N PHE A 337 -8.37 0.22 -0.34
CA PHE A 337 -8.16 -0.70 -1.47
C PHE A 337 -9.25 -1.78 -1.56
N LEU A 338 -9.77 -2.29 -0.44
CA LEU A 338 -10.90 -3.23 -0.42
C LEU A 338 -12.18 -2.59 -0.95
N LEU A 339 -12.48 -1.35 -0.53
CA LEU A 339 -13.64 -0.59 -1.00
C LEU A 339 -13.53 -0.27 -2.50
N LEU A 340 -12.36 0.16 -2.98
CA LEU A 340 -12.12 0.40 -4.40
C LEU A 340 -12.25 -0.91 -5.21
N SER A 341 -11.72 -2.01 -4.72
CA SER A 341 -11.83 -3.33 -5.37
C SER A 341 -13.28 -3.83 -5.45
N TRP A 342 -14.05 -3.56 -4.41
CA TRP A 342 -15.49 -3.85 -4.41
C TRP A 342 -16.23 -2.94 -5.39
N ALA A 343 -15.96 -1.64 -5.39
CA ALA A 343 -16.58 -0.67 -6.29
C ALA A 343 -16.31 -1.00 -7.77
N ILE A 344 -15.08 -1.43 -8.11
CA ILE A 344 -14.73 -1.88 -9.46
C ILE A 344 -15.60 -3.06 -9.89
N ARG A 345 -15.76 -4.05 -9.01
CA ARG A 345 -16.59 -5.22 -9.31
C ARG A 345 -18.03 -4.81 -9.59
N GLU A 346 -18.64 -4.08 -8.66
CA GLU A 346 -20.04 -3.64 -8.80
C GLU A 346 -20.21 -2.71 -10.01
N GLY A 347 -19.25 -1.82 -10.26
CA GLY A 347 -19.27 -0.91 -11.41
C GLY A 347 -19.26 -1.66 -12.74
N ILE A 348 -18.42 -2.68 -12.92
CA ILE A 348 -18.36 -3.48 -14.14
C ILE A 348 -19.67 -4.24 -14.36
N PHE A 349 -20.24 -4.86 -13.34
CA PHE A 349 -21.50 -5.58 -13.46
C PHE A 349 -22.70 -4.63 -13.71
N LYS A 350 -22.73 -3.47 -13.06
CA LYS A 350 -23.72 -2.44 -13.35
C LYS A 350 -23.63 -1.92 -14.79
N LEU A 351 -22.41 -1.62 -15.26
CA LEU A 351 -22.21 -1.15 -16.62
C LEU A 351 -22.75 -2.16 -17.64
N TYR A 352 -22.46 -3.45 -17.42
CA TYR A 352 -23.03 -4.51 -18.25
C TYR A 352 -24.56 -4.49 -18.25
N SER A 353 -25.20 -4.40 -17.08
CA SER A 353 -26.66 -4.37 -16.98
C SER A 353 -27.28 -3.14 -17.67
N ILE A 354 -26.63 -1.97 -17.62
CA ILE A 354 -27.09 -0.77 -18.30
C ILE A 354 -27.00 -0.89 -19.83
N VAL A 355 -25.90 -1.50 -20.31
CA VAL A 355 -25.62 -1.57 -21.75
C VAL A 355 -26.37 -2.70 -22.45
N PHE A 356 -26.57 -3.84 -21.76
CA PHE A 356 -27.07 -5.08 -22.39
C PHE A 356 -28.36 -5.65 -21.78
N ALA A 357 -28.84 -5.16 -20.63
CA ALA A 357 -30.04 -5.69 -19.97
C ALA A 357 -31.34 -4.90 -20.33
N ASN A 358 -31.24 -3.87 -21.15
CA ASN A 358 -32.40 -3.12 -21.66
C ASN A 358 -32.86 -3.61 -23.06
N ASP A 359 -32.29 -4.71 -23.56
CA ASP A 359 -32.72 -5.44 -24.73
C ASP A 359 -33.18 -6.85 -24.31
#